data_72b5ce908676890725a021e03c654a21
#
_entry.id   72b5ce908676890725a021e03c654a21
#
_cell.length_a   1.000
_cell.length_b   1.000
_cell.length_c   1.000
_cell.angle_alpha   90.00
_cell.angle_beta   90.00
_cell.angle_gamma   90.00
#
_symmetry.space_group_name_H-M   'P 1'
#
loop_
_entity.id
_entity.type
_entity.pdbx_description
1 polymer ?
#
loop_
_entity_poly.entity_id
_entity_poly.type
_entity_poly.pdbx_seq_one_letter_code
_entity_poly.pdbx_strand_id
1 'polypeptide(L)'
;NKPGEAPDRYYFGGSFGDRPNDNDFCCNGLVTPDRRVTPKLWEVKKVYQYMTFEEVGENNVGLRNHYSFLNMRHFNLRYVILKDGVPVAEEEFGLPDGKPGEHRTIHIPYLRHLTEDADYHINLEVKLKHDCVWAKAGHVVATEQFLLRERKQKTEVPELSASLQVVEERQYIRFRAPGTE
;
A
#
# COMPACT_ATOMS: atom_id res chain seq x y z
N ASN A 1 13.28 -10.44 -25.82
CA ASN A 1 14.15 -9.49 -26.54
C ASN A 1 14.84 -10.22 -27.69
N LYS A 2 14.95 -9.59 -28.85
CA LYS A 2 15.81 -10.11 -29.94
C LYS A 2 17.27 -9.99 -29.54
N PRO A 3 18.14 -10.94 -29.91
CA PRO A 3 19.57 -10.84 -29.63
C PRO A 3 20.16 -9.52 -30.16
N GLY A 4 20.86 -8.77 -29.32
CA GLY A 4 21.52 -7.50 -29.66
C GLY A 4 20.68 -6.23 -29.50
N GLU A 5 19.45 -6.32 -28.98
CA GLU A 5 18.60 -5.15 -28.72
C GLU A 5 18.57 -4.75 -27.23
N ALA A 6 18.23 -3.49 -26.97
CA ALA A 6 18.19 -2.94 -25.61
C ALA A 6 17.29 -3.76 -24.67
N PRO A 7 17.71 -4.04 -23.43
CA PRO A 7 16.98 -4.89 -22.48
C PRO A 7 15.60 -4.37 -22.08
N ASP A 8 15.31 -3.11 -22.36
CA ASP A 8 14.06 -2.42 -21.93
C ASP A 8 13.00 -2.41 -23.00
N ARG A 9 13.24 -3.02 -24.17
CA ARG A 9 12.29 -3.05 -25.28
C ARG A 9 11.48 -4.34 -25.28
N TYR A 10 10.16 -4.19 -25.21
CA TYR A 10 9.21 -5.29 -25.38
C TYR A 10 8.74 -5.39 -26.84
N TYR A 11 8.40 -6.60 -27.23
CA TYR A 11 7.87 -6.93 -28.55
C TYR A 11 6.49 -7.54 -28.41
N PHE A 12 5.65 -7.38 -29.41
CA PHE A 12 4.29 -7.88 -29.46
C PHE A 12 3.99 -8.57 -30.80
N GLY A 13 2.74 -8.96 -31.03
CA GLY A 13 2.34 -9.72 -32.22
C GLY A 13 2.77 -9.08 -33.52
N GLY A 14 3.36 -9.86 -34.41
CA GLY A 14 3.93 -9.43 -35.67
C GLY A 14 5.38 -8.95 -35.61
N SER A 15 5.90 -8.61 -34.43
CA SER A 15 7.29 -8.17 -34.25
C SER A 15 8.33 -9.27 -34.58
N PHE A 16 7.91 -10.53 -34.56
CA PHE A 16 8.73 -11.71 -34.90
C PHE A 16 8.37 -12.30 -36.27
N GLY A 17 7.52 -11.62 -37.07
CA GLY A 17 7.05 -12.10 -38.36
C GLY A 17 5.94 -13.13 -38.30
N ASP A 18 5.37 -13.37 -37.13
CA ASP A 18 4.26 -14.28 -36.85
C ASP A 18 2.95 -13.76 -37.47
N ARG A 19 2.17 -14.68 -38.07
CA ARG A 19 0.85 -14.42 -38.69
C ARG A 19 -0.03 -15.66 -38.55
N PRO A 20 -1.32 -15.50 -38.16
CA PRO A 20 -1.98 -14.28 -37.68
C PRO A 20 -1.46 -13.85 -36.30
N ASN A 21 -1.69 -12.59 -35.92
CA ASN A 21 -1.34 -12.04 -34.63
C ASN A 21 -2.33 -10.93 -34.22
N ASP A 22 -2.35 -10.60 -32.92
CA ASP A 22 -3.23 -9.58 -32.33
C ASP A 22 -2.51 -8.24 -32.09
N ASN A 23 -1.39 -7.99 -32.77
CA ASN A 23 -0.57 -6.78 -32.64
C ASN A 23 -0.19 -6.51 -31.15
N ASP A 24 -0.49 -5.31 -30.68
CA ASP A 24 -0.20 -4.85 -29.31
C ASP A 24 -1.23 -5.31 -28.27
N PHE A 25 -2.22 -6.12 -28.64
CA PHE A 25 -3.17 -6.72 -27.70
C PHE A 25 -2.51 -7.90 -26.96
N CYS A 26 -1.53 -7.55 -26.14
CA CYS A 26 -0.75 -8.49 -25.32
C CYS A 26 -0.23 -7.78 -24.07
N CYS A 27 0.32 -8.53 -23.14
CA CYS A 27 0.92 -8.01 -21.89
C CYS A 27 -0.08 -7.21 -21.02
N ASN A 28 -1.36 -7.53 -21.11
CA ASN A 28 -2.44 -6.87 -20.36
C ASN A 28 -2.55 -7.35 -18.91
N GLY A 29 -1.67 -8.29 -18.49
CA GLY A 29 -1.66 -8.88 -17.18
C GLY A 29 -1.19 -7.95 -16.06
N LEU A 30 -1.06 -8.54 -14.86
CA LEU A 30 -0.70 -7.84 -13.62
C LEU A 30 0.81 -7.64 -13.47
N VAL A 31 1.61 -8.32 -14.30
CA VAL A 31 3.06 -8.23 -14.33
C VAL A 31 3.54 -7.93 -15.74
N THR A 32 4.73 -7.39 -15.86
CA THR A 32 5.37 -7.20 -17.17
C THR A 32 5.83 -8.54 -17.76
N PRO A 33 6.13 -8.63 -19.08
CA PRO A 33 6.60 -9.87 -19.71
C PRO A 33 7.89 -10.45 -19.08
N ASP A 34 8.71 -9.62 -18.50
CA ASP A 34 9.91 -10.00 -17.74
C ASP A 34 9.61 -10.24 -16.25
N ARG A 35 8.33 -10.38 -15.89
CA ARG A 35 7.80 -10.68 -14.55
C ARG A 35 8.07 -9.62 -13.47
N ARG A 36 8.32 -8.37 -13.86
CA ARG A 36 8.34 -7.28 -12.89
C ARG A 36 6.94 -6.99 -12.36
N VAL A 37 6.85 -6.78 -11.06
CA VAL A 37 5.59 -6.41 -10.37
C VAL A 37 5.18 -5.01 -10.81
N THR A 38 3.89 -4.85 -11.14
CA THR A 38 3.29 -3.55 -11.45
C THR A 38 2.41 -3.07 -10.30
N PRO A 39 2.05 -1.77 -10.25
CA PRO A 39 1.10 -1.24 -9.26
C PRO A 39 -0.23 -2.01 -9.22
N LYS A 40 -0.72 -2.51 -10.38
CA LYS A 40 -1.94 -3.33 -10.47
C LYS A 40 -1.89 -4.57 -9.58
N LEU A 41 -0.72 -5.22 -9.48
CA LEU A 41 -0.57 -6.42 -8.64
C LEU A 41 -0.69 -6.10 -7.14
N TRP A 42 -0.24 -4.92 -6.72
CA TRP A 42 -0.40 -4.48 -5.33
C TRP A 42 -1.87 -4.26 -4.97
N GLU A 43 -2.67 -3.66 -5.88
CA GLU A 43 -4.12 -3.52 -5.71
C GLU A 43 -4.81 -4.88 -5.62
N VAL A 44 -4.45 -5.82 -6.51
CA VAL A 44 -4.97 -7.18 -6.46
C VAL A 44 -4.65 -7.85 -5.13
N LYS A 45 -3.40 -7.72 -4.64
CA LYS A 45 -3.00 -8.25 -3.34
C LYS A 45 -3.86 -7.67 -2.20
N LYS A 46 -4.15 -6.36 -2.25
CA LYS A 46 -5.00 -5.68 -1.26
C LYS A 46 -6.44 -6.19 -1.31
N VAL A 47 -7.03 -6.24 -2.50
CA VAL A 47 -8.44 -6.64 -2.68
C VAL A 47 -8.69 -8.11 -2.32
N TYR A 48 -7.72 -8.99 -2.62
CA TYR A 48 -7.84 -10.44 -2.39
C TYR A 48 -7.25 -10.92 -1.06
N GLN A 49 -6.90 -10.02 -0.13
CA GLN A 49 -6.41 -10.45 1.18
C GLN A 49 -7.48 -11.25 1.96
N TYR A 50 -7.06 -12.32 2.61
CA TYR A 50 -7.94 -13.21 3.38
C TYR A 50 -8.11 -12.83 4.85
N MET A 51 -7.55 -11.70 5.27
CA MET A 51 -7.83 -11.10 6.56
C MET A 51 -8.18 -9.63 6.34
N THR A 52 -9.25 -9.15 6.96
CA THR A 52 -9.70 -7.77 6.86
C THR A 52 -9.80 -7.15 8.24
N PHE A 53 -9.37 -5.90 8.31
CA PHE A 53 -9.52 -5.07 9.50
C PHE A 53 -10.84 -4.30 9.37
N GLU A 54 -11.70 -4.33 10.40
CA GLU A 54 -13.05 -3.78 10.32
C GLU A 54 -13.23 -2.49 11.10
N GLU A 55 -12.61 -2.39 12.28
CA GLU A 55 -12.77 -1.24 13.17
C GLU A 55 -11.48 -0.93 13.90
N VAL A 56 -11.32 0.36 14.24
CA VAL A 56 -10.32 0.84 15.19
C VAL A 56 -10.99 1.79 16.16
N GLY A 57 -10.88 1.50 17.45
CA GLY A 57 -11.41 2.35 18.51
C GLY A 57 -10.98 1.88 19.88
N GLU A 58 -10.76 2.81 20.81
CA GLU A 58 -10.49 2.52 22.22
C GLU A 58 -9.37 1.50 22.50
N ASN A 59 -8.23 1.62 21.78
CA ASN A 59 -7.12 0.65 21.80
C ASN A 59 -7.45 -0.74 21.24
N ASN A 60 -8.48 -0.88 20.44
CA ASN A 60 -8.86 -2.14 19.86
C ASN A 60 -8.92 -2.05 18.33
N VAL A 61 -8.64 -3.19 17.68
CA VAL A 61 -8.75 -3.35 16.24
C VAL A 61 -9.53 -4.62 15.96
N GLY A 62 -10.59 -4.52 15.16
CA GLY A 62 -11.35 -5.67 14.69
C GLY A 62 -10.62 -6.38 13.55
N LEU A 63 -10.47 -7.69 13.62
CA LEU A 63 -9.85 -8.53 12.59
C LEU A 63 -10.75 -9.72 12.26
N ARG A 64 -11.09 -9.87 10.97
CA ARG A 64 -11.88 -10.98 10.46
C ARG A 64 -11.02 -11.94 9.64
N ASN A 65 -11.21 -13.24 9.89
CA ASN A 65 -10.55 -14.32 9.18
C ASN A 65 -11.45 -14.85 8.04
N HIS A 66 -11.07 -14.61 6.79
CA HIS A 66 -11.75 -15.13 5.59
C HIS A 66 -11.10 -16.41 5.03
N TYR A 67 -10.04 -16.92 5.64
CA TYR A 67 -9.49 -18.21 5.24
C TYR A 67 -10.52 -19.32 5.44
N SER A 68 -10.45 -20.35 4.60
CA SER A 68 -11.32 -21.54 4.73
C SER A 68 -10.75 -22.58 5.70
N PHE A 69 -9.41 -22.61 5.89
CA PHE A 69 -8.75 -23.68 6.64
C PHE A 69 -7.69 -23.17 7.63
N LEU A 70 -7.23 -21.93 7.51
CA LEU A 70 -6.17 -21.38 8.37
C LEU A 70 -6.74 -20.62 9.55
N ASN A 71 -6.20 -20.88 10.73
CA ASN A 71 -6.51 -20.20 11.95
C ASN A 71 -5.61 -18.94 12.11
N MET A 72 -6.11 -17.88 12.75
CA MET A 72 -5.34 -16.64 12.98
C MET A 72 -4.01 -16.87 13.73
N ARG A 73 -3.93 -17.88 14.61
CA ARG A 73 -2.71 -18.22 15.37
C ARG A 73 -1.49 -18.57 14.50
N HIS A 74 -1.69 -18.83 13.20
CA HIS A 74 -0.60 -19.06 12.24
C HIS A 74 0.08 -17.77 11.75
N PHE A 75 -0.39 -16.63 12.23
CA PHE A 75 0.06 -15.31 11.78
C PHE A 75 0.50 -14.46 12.97
N ASN A 76 1.36 -13.48 12.67
CA ASN A 76 1.68 -12.36 13.54
C ASN A 76 0.96 -11.11 13.05
N LEU A 77 0.64 -10.21 13.97
CA LEU A 77 0.24 -8.84 13.68
C LEU A 77 1.39 -7.91 14.03
N ARG A 78 1.81 -7.10 13.06
CA ARG A 78 2.69 -5.95 13.28
C ARG A 78 1.88 -4.68 13.16
N TYR A 79 2.08 -3.73 14.07
CA TYR A 79 1.55 -2.39 13.91
C TYR A 79 2.66 -1.35 13.97
N VAL A 80 2.45 -0.24 13.26
CA VAL A 80 3.32 0.94 13.31
C VAL A 80 2.42 2.17 13.49
N ILE A 81 2.70 2.96 14.51
CA ILE A 81 2.02 4.24 14.73
C ILE A 81 2.86 5.34 14.11
N LEU A 82 2.23 6.10 13.24
CA LEU A 82 2.82 7.25 12.56
C LEU A 82 2.28 8.54 13.17
N LYS A 83 3.16 9.49 13.42
CA LYS A 83 2.85 10.89 13.73
C LYS A 83 3.36 11.76 12.59
N ASP A 84 2.48 12.48 11.90
CA ASP A 84 2.83 13.29 10.72
C ASP A 84 3.67 12.50 9.70
N GLY A 85 3.32 11.23 9.46
CA GLY A 85 4.02 10.32 8.56
C GLY A 85 5.31 9.67 9.11
N VAL A 86 5.76 10.05 10.30
CA VAL A 86 6.99 9.52 10.93
C VAL A 86 6.64 8.43 11.95
N PRO A 87 7.28 7.24 11.91
CA PRO A 87 7.08 6.19 12.90
C PRO A 87 7.46 6.64 14.33
N VAL A 88 6.54 6.47 15.29
CA VAL A 88 6.77 6.80 16.71
C VAL A 88 6.64 5.60 17.64
N ALA A 89 5.99 4.52 17.18
CA ALA A 89 5.92 3.26 17.90
C ALA A 89 5.72 2.10 16.93
N GLU A 90 6.24 0.94 17.28
CA GLU A 90 6.13 -0.30 16.52
C GLU A 90 6.15 -1.50 17.47
N GLU A 91 5.32 -2.50 17.18
CA GLU A 91 5.33 -3.78 17.88
C GLU A 91 4.83 -4.90 16.96
N GLU A 92 5.31 -6.12 17.19
CA GLU A 92 4.85 -7.33 16.50
C GLU A 92 4.58 -8.43 17.54
N PHE A 93 3.44 -9.11 17.42
CA PHE A 93 3.03 -10.20 18.30
C PHE A 93 2.20 -11.25 17.57
N GLY A 94 2.11 -12.46 18.15
CA GLY A 94 1.30 -13.54 17.58
C GLY A 94 -0.20 -13.27 17.72
N LEU A 95 -0.95 -13.51 16.65
CA LEU A 95 -2.41 -13.42 16.70
C LEU A 95 -3.01 -14.54 17.58
N PRO A 96 -4.13 -14.27 18.27
CA PRO A 96 -4.84 -15.25 19.08
C PRO A 96 -5.49 -16.35 18.22
N ASP A 97 -6.10 -17.33 18.87
CA ASP A 97 -6.95 -18.31 18.21
C ASP A 97 -8.14 -17.61 17.52
N GLY A 98 -8.34 -17.88 16.27
CA GLY A 98 -9.43 -17.34 15.45
C GLY A 98 -9.67 -18.24 14.24
N LYS A 99 -10.73 -19.06 14.31
CA LYS A 99 -11.07 -20.03 13.25
C LYS A 99 -11.50 -19.33 11.96
N PRO A 100 -11.56 -20.07 10.84
CA PRO A 100 -12.19 -19.59 9.61
C PRO A 100 -13.57 -18.97 9.85
N GLY A 101 -13.81 -17.80 9.28
CA GLY A 101 -15.05 -17.03 9.41
C GLY A 101 -15.19 -16.22 10.71
N GLU A 102 -14.33 -16.43 11.70
CA GLU A 102 -14.43 -15.72 12.96
C GLU A 102 -13.88 -14.28 12.89
N HIS A 103 -14.49 -13.44 13.71
CA HIS A 103 -14.02 -12.10 14.04
C HIS A 103 -13.34 -12.12 15.40
N ARG A 104 -12.25 -11.35 15.56
CA ARG A 104 -11.55 -11.15 16.82
C ARG A 104 -11.25 -9.68 17.04
N THR A 105 -11.42 -9.22 18.25
CA THR A 105 -10.95 -7.92 18.71
C THR A 105 -9.54 -8.07 19.25
N ILE A 106 -8.60 -7.33 18.69
CA ILE A 106 -7.19 -7.33 19.05
C ILE A 106 -6.90 -6.04 19.83
N HIS A 107 -6.36 -6.17 21.03
CA HIS A 107 -5.97 -5.02 21.82
C HIS A 107 -4.60 -4.48 21.38
N ILE A 108 -4.57 -3.19 20.99
CA ILE A 108 -3.36 -2.45 20.62
C ILE A 108 -3.35 -1.13 21.38
N PRO A 109 -2.46 -0.92 22.36
CA PRO A 109 -2.50 0.24 23.24
C PRO A 109 -1.97 1.51 22.57
N TYR A 110 -2.57 1.91 21.43
CA TYR A 110 -2.11 3.03 20.62
C TYR A 110 -2.43 4.41 21.22
N LEU A 111 -3.48 4.54 22.05
CA LEU A 111 -3.89 5.84 22.61
C LEU A 111 -2.77 6.50 23.44
N ARG A 112 -1.91 5.71 24.08
CA ARG A 112 -0.76 6.23 24.85
C ARG A 112 0.26 7.02 23.99
N HIS A 113 0.25 6.82 22.68
CA HIS A 113 1.16 7.47 21.75
C HIS A 113 0.58 8.75 21.14
N LEU A 114 -0.73 9.04 21.34
CA LEU A 114 -1.41 10.19 20.79
C LEU A 114 -1.28 11.40 21.71
N THR A 115 -0.06 11.88 21.93
CA THR A 115 0.26 12.87 22.99
C THR A 115 0.17 14.33 22.55
N GLU A 116 0.26 14.60 21.26
CA GLU A 116 0.31 15.95 20.72
C GLU A 116 -0.83 16.22 19.71
N ASP A 117 -1.01 17.49 19.32
CA ASP A 117 -1.95 17.86 18.25
C ASP A 117 -1.27 17.67 16.89
N ALA A 118 -1.40 16.47 16.36
CA ALA A 118 -0.78 16.00 15.12
C ALA A 118 -1.67 14.99 14.41
N ASP A 119 -1.37 14.68 13.16
CA ASP A 119 -2.00 13.63 12.41
C ASP A 119 -1.39 12.28 12.80
N TYR A 120 -2.23 11.38 13.35
CA TYR A 120 -1.79 10.05 13.73
C TYR A 120 -2.48 8.99 12.89
N HIS A 121 -1.68 8.06 12.36
CA HIS A 121 -2.16 6.87 11.64
C HIS A 121 -1.60 5.61 12.30
N ILE A 122 -2.31 4.51 12.13
CA ILE A 122 -1.82 3.18 12.44
C ILE A 122 -1.74 2.37 11.17
N ASN A 123 -0.56 1.82 10.86
CA ASN A 123 -0.37 0.82 9.83
C ASN A 123 -0.40 -0.55 10.47
N LEU A 124 -1.15 -1.47 9.89
CA LEU A 124 -1.36 -2.83 10.35
C LEU A 124 -0.89 -3.81 9.27
N GLU A 125 -0.13 -4.82 9.66
CA GLU A 125 0.35 -5.89 8.78
C GLU A 125 0.12 -7.25 9.42
N VAL A 126 -0.60 -8.13 8.73
CA VAL A 126 -0.65 -9.55 9.10
C VAL A 126 0.44 -10.29 8.35
N LYS A 127 1.28 -11.04 9.08
CA LYS A 127 2.43 -11.74 8.52
C LYS A 127 2.38 -13.23 8.82
N LEU A 128 2.92 -14.03 7.90
CA LEU A 128 3.15 -15.46 8.15
C LEU A 128 4.09 -15.65 9.34
N LYS A 129 3.69 -16.47 10.32
CA LYS A 129 4.50 -16.81 11.49
C LYS A 129 5.60 -17.84 11.17
N HIS A 130 5.36 -18.72 10.20
CA HIS A 130 6.26 -19.79 9.79
C HIS A 130 6.39 -19.85 8.28
N ASP A 131 7.46 -20.49 7.81
CA ASP A 131 7.64 -20.81 6.40
C ASP A 131 6.48 -21.70 5.90
N CYS A 132 6.06 -21.46 4.66
CA CYS A 132 5.13 -22.32 3.94
C CYS A 132 5.64 -22.58 2.51
N VAL A 133 4.93 -23.40 1.73
CA VAL A 133 5.36 -23.82 0.40
C VAL A 133 5.60 -22.64 -0.57
N TRP A 134 4.82 -21.56 -0.43
CA TRP A 134 4.83 -20.43 -1.37
C TRP A 134 5.49 -19.15 -0.82
N ALA A 135 5.77 -19.07 0.50
CA ALA A 135 6.40 -17.89 1.10
C ALA A 135 7.14 -18.20 2.40
N LYS A 136 8.07 -17.34 2.76
CA LYS A 136 8.81 -17.40 4.01
C LYS A 136 8.06 -16.74 5.16
N ALA A 137 8.41 -17.10 6.39
CA ALA A 137 8.01 -16.38 7.60
C ALA A 137 8.26 -14.87 7.44
N GLY A 138 7.37 -14.04 7.96
CA GLY A 138 7.41 -12.59 7.80
C GLY A 138 6.77 -12.07 6.50
N HIS A 139 6.35 -12.95 5.56
CA HIS A 139 5.63 -12.49 4.37
C HIS A 139 4.29 -11.85 4.76
N VAL A 140 4.07 -10.62 4.30
CA VAL A 140 2.84 -9.85 4.58
C VAL A 140 1.69 -10.37 3.72
N VAL A 141 0.62 -10.84 4.37
CA VAL A 141 -0.59 -11.39 3.71
C VAL A 141 -1.78 -10.44 3.73
N ALA A 142 -1.81 -9.48 4.64
CA ALA A 142 -2.84 -8.45 4.71
C ALA A 142 -2.29 -7.17 5.31
N THR A 143 -2.81 -6.03 4.85
CA THR A 143 -2.42 -4.70 5.32
C THR A 143 -3.63 -3.80 5.47
N GLU A 144 -3.55 -2.83 6.40
CA GLU A 144 -4.52 -1.75 6.52
C GLU A 144 -3.86 -0.52 7.12
N GLN A 145 -4.45 0.64 6.86
CA GLN A 145 -4.11 1.88 7.52
C GLN A 145 -5.38 2.57 8.02
N PHE A 146 -5.36 3.03 9.25
CA PHE A 146 -6.44 3.84 9.82
C PHE A 146 -5.91 5.17 10.33
N LEU A 147 -6.73 6.20 10.16
CA LEU A 147 -6.55 7.48 10.83
C LEU A 147 -6.98 7.32 12.29
N LEU A 148 -6.09 7.60 13.24
CA LEU A 148 -6.37 7.55 14.69
C LEU A 148 -6.78 8.90 15.24
N ARG A 149 -6.16 9.96 14.76
CA ARG A 149 -6.42 11.34 15.13
C ARG A 149 -6.04 12.27 13.99
N GLU A 150 -6.89 13.23 13.71
CA GLU A 150 -6.59 14.35 12.81
C GLU A 150 -6.15 15.56 13.64
N ARG A 151 -5.19 16.31 13.14
CA ARG A 151 -4.75 17.58 13.71
C ARG A 151 -5.90 18.58 13.75
N LYS A 152 -6.15 19.15 14.92
CA LYS A 152 -7.23 20.16 15.10
C LYS A 152 -6.84 21.52 14.57
N GLN A 153 -5.57 21.91 14.76
CA GLN A 153 -5.04 23.19 14.31
C GLN A 153 -4.55 23.07 12.88
N LYS A 154 -5.29 23.64 11.94
CA LYS A 154 -4.81 23.76 10.56
C LYS A 154 -3.60 24.68 10.54
N THR A 155 -2.53 24.23 9.91
CA THR A 155 -1.38 25.09 9.64
C THR A 155 -1.87 26.24 8.76
N GLU A 156 -1.76 27.47 9.22
CA GLU A 156 -2.03 28.65 8.39
C GLU A 156 -1.05 28.59 7.22
N VAL A 157 -1.61 28.46 6.02
CA VAL A 157 -0.80 28.59 4.81
C VAL A 157 -0.39 30.06 4.74
N PRO A 158 0.91 30.39 4.77
CA PRO A 158 1.35 31.78 4.66
C PRO A 158 0.75 32.37 3.38
N GLU A 159 0.12 33.53 3.46
CA GLU A 159 -0.30 34.26 2.28
C GLU A 159 0.95 34.47 1.40
N LEU A 160 0.97 33.80 0.26
CA LEU A 160 2.01 34.02 -0.74
C LEU A 160 1.89 35.48 -1.23
N SER A 161 2.77 36.33 -0.80
CA SER A 161 2.84 37.74 -1.20
C SER A 161 3.18 37.93 -2.68
N ALA A 162 3.37 36.87 -3.42
CA ALA A 162 3.76 36.89 -4.82
C ALA A 162 2.76 36.09 -5.69
N SER A 163 2.16 36.79 -6.64
CA SER A 163 1.30 36.16 -7.65
C SER A 163 2.11 35.39 -8.67
N LEU A 164 1.72 34.14 -8.88
CA LEU A 164 2.24 33.32 -9.98
C LEU A 164 1.79 33.91 -11.32
N GLN A 165 2.71 34.26 -12.20
CA GLN A 165 2.38 34.61 -13.57
C GLN A 165 2.16 33.34 -14.40
N VAL A 166 0.99 33.20 -14.96
CA VAL A 166 0.63 32.09 -15.86
C VAL A 166 0.59 32.62 -17.29
N VAL A 167 1.41 32.05 -18.17
CA VAL A 167 1.44 32.38 -19.61
C VAL A 167 1.05 31.12 -20.37
N GLU A 168 -0.07 31.18 -21.08
CA GLU A 168 -0.50 30.11 -21.98
C GLU A 168 0.15 30.26 -23.36
N GLU A 169 0.89 29.27 -23.78
CA GLU A 169 1.46 29.14 -25.13
C GLU A 169 0.80 27.94 -25.85
N ARG A 170 0.86 27.92 -27.18
CA ARG A 170 0.13 26.93 -28.01
C ARG A 170 0.32 25.46 -27.63
N GLN A 171 1.41 25.09 -26.96
CA GLN A 171 1.75 23.69 -26.63
C GLN A 171 2.05 23.47 -25.14
N TYR A 172 2.13 24.53 -24.33
CA TYR A 172 2.45 24.43 -22.89
C TYR A 172 1.98 25.65 -22.11
N ILE A 173 1.80 25.45 -20.82
CA ILE A 173 1.50 26.51 -19.86
C ILE A 173 2.78 26.75 -19.06
N ARG A 174 3.26 28.01 -19.05
CA ARG A 174 4.45 28.41 -18.30
C ARG A 174 4.04 29.12 -17.01
N PHE A 175 4.56 28.65 -15.90
CA PHE A 175 4.41 29.29 -14.60
C PHE A 175 5.71 30.01 -14.26
N ARG A 176 5.63 31.29 -13.89
CA ARG A 176 6.77 32.08 -13.40
C ARG A 176 6.49 32.56 -11.99
N ALA A 177 7.39 32.25 -11.05
CA ALA A 177 7.39 32.82 -9.72
C ALA A 177 8.34 34.05 -9.70
N PRO A 178 8.03 35.10 -8.94
CA PRO A 178 8.94 36.22 -8.75
C PRO A 178 10.29 35.76 -8.18
N GLY A 179 11.39 36.16 -8.82
CA GLY A 179 12.75 35.80 -8.38
C GLY A 179 13.34 34.52 -8.96
N THR A 180 12.64 33.84 -9.91
CA THR A 180 13.22 32.75 -10.71
C THR A 180 13.57 33.26 -12.10
N GLU A 181 14.87 33.32 -12.43
CA GLU A 181 15.35 33.53 -13.81
C GLU A 181 15.26 32.21 -14.60
#